data_c82d660643bf631bf30c7642524e023b
#
_entry.id   c82d660643bf631bf30c7642524e023b
#
_cell.length_a   1.000
_cell.length_b   1.000
_cell.length_c   1.000
_cell.angle_alpha   90.00
_cell.angle_beta   90.00
_cell.angle_gamma   90.00
#
_symmetry.space_group_name_H-M   'P 1'
#
loop_
_entity.id
_entity.type
_entity.pdbx_description
1 polymer ?
#
loop_
_entity_poly.entity_id
_entity_poly.type
_entity_poly.pdbx_seq_one_letter_code
_entity_poly.pdbx_strand_id
1 'polypeptide(L)'
;MYYCEICNKKADIHHIIHRSEGGFDIELNYMYLCEEHHRGKLGPHHSSKTDLIYKIKLQKKLYRLLPKRYYSFKEVSSILNISSNLTKRLTKNIKLYKEGYRKDDIILRLMGGSYYEEDLLENLELEKLYESIY
;
A
#
# COMPACT_ATOMS: atom_id res chain seq x y z
N MET A 1 2.29 14.47 -16.98
CA MET A 1 0.86 14.65 -16.64
C MET A 1 0.25 13.30 -16.32
N TYR A 2 -0.52 13.25 -15.24
CA TYR A 2 -1.12 12.00 -14.77
C TYR A 2 -2.62 11.98 -15.04
N TYR A 3 -3.17 10.79 -15.25
CA TYR A 3 -4.58 10.59 -15.52
C TYR A 3 -5.19 9.60 -14.53
N CYS A 4 -6.42 9.89 -14.11
CA CYS A 4 -7.15 9.09 -13.12
C CYS A 4 -7.34 7.64 -13.61
N GLU A 5 -6.97 6.68 -12.75
CA GLU A 5 -7.11 5.25 -13.05
C GLU A 5 -8.57 4.81 -13.12
N ILE A 6 -9.50 5.62 -12.59
CA ILE A 6 -10.94 5.31 -12.57
C ILE A 6 -11.67 5.92 -13.76
N CYS A 7 -11.44 7.21 -14.07
CA CYS A 7 -12.22 7.95 -15.07
C CYS A 7 -11.39 8.64 -16.15
N ASN A 8 -10.07 8.52 -16.12
CA ASN A 8 -9.14 9.09 -17.10
C ASN A 8 -9.09 10.63 -17.16
N LYS A 9 -9.67 11.32 -16.19
CA LYS A 9 -9.50 12.77 -16.05
C LYS A 9 -8.10 13.08 -15.52
N LYS A 10 -7.68 14.33 -15.61
CA LYS A 10 -6.41 14.79 -15.05
C LYS A 10 -6.34 14.42 -13.56
N ALA A 11 -5.20 13.89 -13.12
CA ALA A 11 -5.06 13.31 -11.80
C ALA A 11 -3.83 13.80 -11.05
N ASP A 12 -3.89 13.67 -9.74
CA ASP A 12 -2.77 13.83 -8.82
C ASP A 12 -2.32 12.47 -8.30
N ILE A 13 -1.15 12.46 -7.66
CA ILE A 13 -0.62 11.26 -7.01
C ILE A 13 -1.31 11.09 -5.67
N HIS A 14 -1.90 9.90 -5.46
CA HIS A 14 -2.40 9.45 -4.16
C HIS A 14 -1.45 8.41 -3.59
N HIS A 15 -0.98 8.60 -2.36
CA HIS A 15 -0.21 7.58 -1.63
C HIS A 15 -1.18 6.58 -1.02
N ILE A 16 -1.11 5.32 -1.44
CA ILE A 16 -2.00 4.26 -0.95
C ILE A 16 -1.83 4.08 0.55
N ILE A 17 -0.59 3.89 1.00
CA ILE A 17 -0.22 4.03 2.41
C ILE A 17 0.17 5.48 2.59
N HIS A 18 -0.62 6.22 3.37
CA HIS A 18 -0.43 7.66 3.54
C HIS A 18 0.92 7.96 4.19
N ARG A 19 1.51 9.10 3.88
CA ARG A 19 2.78 9.52 4.50
C ARG A 19 2.68 9.53 6.02
N SER A 20 1.56 9.98 6.58
CA SER A 20 1.29 9.98 8.02
C SER A 20 1.22 8.58 8.63
N GLU A 21 0.99 7.56 7.81
CA GLU A 21 0.94 6.15 8.22
C GLU A 21 2.29 5.43 8.03
N GLY A 22 3.32 6.14 7.64
CA GLY A 22 4.63 5.58 7.35
C GLY A 22 4.82 5.12 5.91
N GLY A 23 3.96 5.57 5.00
CA GLY A 23 4.04 5.25 3.57
C GLY A 23 5.29 5.82 2.90
N PHE A 24 5.87 5.03 2.01
CA PHE A 24 7.05 5.42 1.24
C PHE A 24 6.67 6.15 -0.04
N ASP A 25 7.55 7.03 -0.45
CA ASP A 25 7.41 7.81 -1.69
C ASP A 25 8.00 7.02 -2.86
N ILE A 26 7.37 5.91 -3.18
CA ILE A 26 7.75 5.00 -4.26
C ILE A 26 6.57 4.75 -5.18
N GLU A 27 6.84 4.46 -6.45
CA GLU A 27 5.81 4.28 -7.47
C GLU A 27 4.80 3.18 -7.11
N LEU A 28 5.26 2.09 -6.50
CA LEU A 28 4.37 1.01 -6.03
C LEU A 28 3.29 1.50 -5.05
N ASN A 29 3.59 2.55 -4.28
CA ASN A 29 2.67 3.13 -3.32
C ASN A 29 1.79 4.22 -3.93
N TYR A 30 1.88 4.46 -5.23
CA TYR A 30 1.11 5.52 -5.90
C TYR A 30 -0.12 4.97 -6.59
N MET A 31 -1.20 5.73 -6.52
CA MET A 31 -2.32 5.69 -7.44
C MET A 31 -2.51 7.08 -8.03
N TYR A 32 -2.98 7.14 -9.26
CA TYR A 32 -3.31 8.40 -9.91
C TYR A 32 -4.82 8.56 -9.89
N LEU A 33 -5.29 9.56 -9.17
CA LEU A 33 -6.71 9.81 -8.97
C LEU A 33 -7.04 11.29 -9.22
N CYS A 34 -8.15 11.55 -9.92
CA CYS A 34 -8.67 12.91 -10.06
C CYS A 34 -9.18 13.40 -8.70
N GLU A 35 -9.48 14.68 -8.60
CA GLU A 35 -9.94 15.27 -7.34
C GLU A 35 -11.17 14.55 -6.79
N GLU A 36 -12.15 14.23 -7.63
CA GLU A 36 -13.37 13.53 -7.22
C GLU A 36 -13.09 12.13 -6.67
N HIS A 37 -12.27 11.33 -7.38
CA HIS A 37 -11.95 9.96 -6.95
C HIS A 37 -10.87 9.91 -5.88
N HIS A 38 -10.19 11.02 -5.61
CA HIS A 38 -9.18 11.14 -4.56
C HIS A 38 -9.79 11.69 -3.27
N ARG A 39 -10.37 12.89 -3.34
CA ARG A 39 -10.87 13.63 -2.18
C ARG A 39 -12.39 13.73 -2.13
N GLY A 40 -13.07 13.23 -3.14
CA GLY A 40 -14.53 13.20 -3.19
C GLY A 40 -15.12 12.17 -2.22
N LYS A 41 -16.43 12.16 -2.13
CA LYS A 41 -17.20 11.38 -1.16
C LYS A 41 -16.89 9.87 -1.18
N LEU A 42 -16.63 9.31 -2.36
CA LEU A 42 -16.30 7.88 -2.53
C LEU A 42 -14.79 7.63 -2.66
N GLY A 43 -13.97 8.67 -2.55
CA GLY A 43 -12.53 8.54 -2.60
C GLY A 43 -11.94 8.06 -1.27
N PRO A 44 -10.65 7.64 -1.27
CA PRO A 44 -10.01 7.02 -0.11
C PRO A 44 -9.88 7.95 1.10
N HIS A 45 -9.90 9.27 0.91
CA HIS A 45 -9.81 10.21 2.03
C HIS A 45 -11.14 10.37 2.79
N HIS A 46 -12.27 9.98 2.19
CA HIS A 46 -13.59 10.09 2.80
C HIS A 46 -14.29 8.74 2.96
N SER A 47 -13.86 7.71 2.23
CA SER A 47 -14.42 6.37 2.32
C SER A 47 -13.40 5.41 2.88
N SER A 48 -13.60 4.96 4.11
CA SER A 48 -12.74 3.95 4.77
C SER A 48 -12.72 2.65 3.98
N LYS A 49 -13.84 2.30 3.36
CA LYS A 49 -13.94 1.10 2.52
C LYS A 49 -13.05 1.22 1.29
N THR A 50 -13.09 2.34 0.59
CA THR A 50 -12.26 2.60 -0.60
C THR A 50 -10.77 2.57 -0.23
N ASP A 51 -10.40 3.26 0.84
CA ASP A 51 -9.04 3.26 1.35
C ASP A 51 -8.54 1.84 1.66
N LEU A 52 -9.35 1.06 2.36
CA LEU A 52 -9.03 -0.33 2.71
C LEU A 52 -8.88 -1.21 1.46
N ILE A 53 -9.76 -1.06 0.47
CA ILE A 53 -9.67 -1.80 -0.79
C ILE A 53 -8.32 -1.55 -1.47
N TYR A 54 -7.90 -0.29 -1.57
CA TYR A 54 -6.63 0.06 -2.20
C TYR A 54 -5.44 -0.50 -1.44
N LYS A 55 -5.47 -0.46 -0.11
CA LYS A 55 -4.43 -1.02 0.76
C LYS A 55 -4.32 -2.54 0.60
N ILE A 56 -5.44 -3.25 0.58
CA ILE A 56 -5.47 -4.70 0.39
C ILE A 56 -4.91 -5.07 -0.99
N LYS A 57 -5.29 -4.33 -2.04
CA LYS A 57 -4.75 -4.55 -3.39
C LYS A 57 -3.24 -4.37 -3.45
N LEU A 58 -2.72 -3.33 -2.81
CA LEU A 58 -1.28 -3.10 -2.72
C LEU A 58 -0.58 -4.24 -2.00
N GLN A 59 -1.11 -4.67 -0.87
CA GLN A 59 -0.54 -5.77 -0.09
C GLN A 59 -0.46 -7.06 -0.92
N LYS A 60 -1.53 -7.42 -1.61
CA LYS A 60 -1.54 -8.57 -2.53
C LYS A 60 -0.50 -8.44 -3.63
N LYS A 61 -0.36 -7.25 -4.20
CA LYS A 61 0.64 -6.99 -5.24
C LYS A 61 2.05 -7.19 -4.71
N LEU A 62 2.33 -6.73 -3.50
CA LEU A 62 3.64 -6.89 -2.87
C LEU A 62 3.97 -8.36 -2.62
N TYR A 63 3.00 -9.16 -2.17
CA TYR A 63 3.19 -10.60 -2.01
C TYR A 63 3.45 -11.31 -3.35
N ARG A 64 2.81 -10.87 -4.42
CA ARG A 64 3.10 -11.42 -5.77
C ARG A 64 4.48 -11.05 -6.27
N LEU A 65 4.96 -9.85 -5.95
CA LEU A 65 6.30 -9.39 -6.34
C LEU A 65 7.41 -10.08 -5.56
N LEU A 66 7.12 -10.57 -4.37
CA LEU A 66 8.09 -11.16 -3.44
C LEU A 66 7.73 -12.62 -3.14
N PRO A 67 7.82 -13.53 -4.13
CA PRO A 67 7.43 -14.94 -3.91
C PRO A 67 8.41 -15.72 -3.02
N LYS A 68 9.69 -15.31 -2.95
CA LYS A 68 10.67 -15.95 -2.09
C LYS A 68 10.49 -15.53 -0.63
N ARG A 69 11.05 -16.30 0.28
CA ARG A 69 10.99 -16.01 1.71
C ARG A 69 11.98 -14.93 2.15
N TYR A 70 13.15 -14.88 1.51
CA TYR A 70 14.24 -13.96 1.85
C TYR A 70 14.80 -13.27 0.61
N TYR A 71 15.26 -12.02 0.80
CA TYR A 71 15.80 -11.18 -0.26
C TYR A 71 17.04 -10.44 0.23
N SER A 72 18.06 -10.38 -0.62
CA SER A 72 19.23 -9.54 -0.37
C SER A 72 18.86 -8.06 -0.53
N PHE A 73 19.70 -7.17 -0.02
CA PHE A 73 19.57 -5.73 -0.20
C PHE A 73 19.44 -5.38 -1.70
N LYS A 74 20.29 -5.95 -2.54
CA LYS A 74 20.31 -5.71 -3.98
C LYS A 74 19.02 -6.20 -4.65
N GLU A 75 18.54 -7.36 -4.26
CA GLU A 75 17.28 -7.89 -4.77
C GLU A 75 16.09 -7.00 -4.42
N VAL A 76 16.03 -6.50 -3.18
CA VAL A 76 14.99 -5.56 -2.75
C VAL A 76 14.99 -4.30 -3.61
N SER A 77 16.16 -3.69 -3.79
CA SER A 77 16.31 -2.50 -4.62
C SER A 77 15.82 -2.73 -6.06
N SER A 78 16.22 -3.85 -6.64
CA SER A 78 15.90 -4.20 -8.01
C SER A 78 14.42 -4.52 -8.20
N ILE A 79 13.84 -5.35 -7.35
CA ILE A 79 12.44 -5.79 -7.47
C ILE A 79 11.48 -4.61 -7.26
N LEU A 80 11.76 -3.78 -6.26
CA LEU A 80 10.92 -2.60 -5.96
C LEU A 80 11.25 -1.41 -6.87
N ASN A 81 12.31 -1.51 -7.67
CA ASN A 81 12.78 -0.45 -8.55
C ASN A 81 13.00 0.87 -7.80
N ILE A 82 13.75 0.81 -6.72
CA ILE A 82 14.06 1.94 -5.85
C ILE A 82 15.56 2.15 -5.71
N SER A 83 15.95 3.37 -5.32
CA SER A 83 17.34 3.73 -5.13
C SER A 83 17.96 2.98 -3.93
N SER A 84 19.28 2.91 -3.93
CA SER A 84 20.05 2.37 -2.82
C SER A 84 19.75 3.13 -1.50
N ASN A 85 19.63 4.45 -1.56
CA ASN A 85 19.33 5.26 -0.38
C ASN A 85 17.94 4.96 0.18
N LEU A 86 16.96 4.80 -0.70
CA LEU A 86 15.60 4.46 -0.30
C LEU A 86 15.52 3.04 0.27
N THR A 87 16.27 2.11 -0.32
CA THR A 87 16.39 0.74 0.19
C THR A 87 17.03 0.73 1.59
N LYS A 88 18.04 1.56 1.84
CA LYS A 88 18.64 1.71 3.18
C LYS A 88 17.61 2.19 4.20
N ARG A 89 16.79 3.17 3.83
CA ARG A 89 15.71 3.67 4.70
C ARG A 89 14.67 2.59 4.98
N LEU A 90 14.28 1.86 3.95
CA LEU A 90 13.31 0.76 4.06
C LEU A 90 13.82 -0.33 5.02
N THR A 91 15.08 -0.73 4.88
CA THR A 91 15.65 -1.87 5.61
C THR A 91 16.28 -1.49 6.95
N LYS A 92 16.34 -0.20 7.29
CA LYS A 92 17.05 0.32 8.48
C LYS A 92 16.65 -0.38 9.79
N ASN A 93 15.38 -0.63 9.99
CA ASN A 93 14.85 -1.23 11.22
C ASN A 93 14.33 -2.66 11.01
N ILE A 94 14.70 -3.27 9.89
CA ILE A 94 14.32 -4.65 9.57
C ILE A 94 15.52 -5.56 9.87
N LYS A 95 15.26 -6.69 10.51
CA LYS A 95 16.30 -7.66 10.83
C LYS A 95 16.89 -8.27 9.55
N LEU A 96 18.21 -8.31 9.46
CA LEU A 96 18.93 -9.02 8.41
C LEU A 96 19.28 -10.42 8.92
N TYR A 97 18.64 -11.41 8.37
CA TYR A 97 18.93 -12.82 8.64
C TYR A 97 20.09 -13.28 7.75
N LYS A 98 20.62 -14.46 8.03
CA LYS A 98 21.69 -15.07 7.21
C LYS A 98 21.27 -15.19 5.74
N GLU A 99 19.99 -15.51 5.50
CA GLU A 99 19.40 -15.70 4.17
C GLU A 99 19.04 -14.38 3.49
N GLY A 100 19.00 -13.28 4.22
CA GLY A 100 18.59 -11.96 3.75
C GLY A 100 17.50 -11.34 4.59
N TYR A 101 16.83 -10.35 4.04
CA TYR A 101 15.65 -9.72 4.64
C TYR A 101 14.42 -10.59 4.38
N ARG A 102 13.64 -10.83 5.41
CA ARG A 102 12.42 -11.63 5.30
C ARG A 102 11.33 -10.84 4.59
N LYS A 103 10.65 -11.47 3.61
CA LYS A 103 9.60 -10.80 2.83
C LYS A 103 8.49 -10.19 3.69
N ASP A 104 8.07 -10.90 4.73
CA ASP A 104 7.00 -10.41 5.61
C ASP A 104 7.39 -9.10 6.30
N ASP A 105 8.65 -8.96 6.70
CA ASP A 105 9.16 -7.74 7.31
C ASP A 105 9.24 -6.59 6.31
N ILE A 106 9.65 -6.89 5.08
CA ILE A 106 9.70 -5.90 3.99
C ILE A 106 8.29 -5.39 3.69
N ILE A 107 7.34 -6.29 3.53
CA ILE A 107 5.94 -5.95 3.21
C ILE A 107 5.31 -5.17 4.37
N LEU A 108 5.49 -5.62 5.59
CA LEU A 108 4.96 -4.92 6.76
C LEU A 108 5.48 -3.48 6.83
N ARG A 109 6.75 -3.28 6.55
CA ARG A 109 7.36 -1.94 6.53
C ARG A 109 6.76 -1.09 5.41
N LEU A 110 6.60 -1.64 4.22
CA LEU A 110 5.98 -0.95 3.08
C LEU A 110 4.51 -0.60 3.33
N MET A 111 3.82 -1.42 4.10
CA MET A 111 2.42 -1.19 4.48
C MET A 111 2.25 -0.28 5.70
N GLY A 112 3.32 0.41 6.10
CA GLY A 112 3.27 1.36 7.21
C GLY A 112 3.21 0.71 8.59
N GLY A 113 3.62 -0.54 8.71
CA GLY A 113 3.63 -1.28 9.97
C GLY A 113 2.31 -1.98 10.31
N SER A 114 1.35 -2.01 9.38
CA SER A 114 0.08 -2.70 9.57
C SER A 114 -0.15 -3.74 8.48
N TYR A 115 -0.71 -4.86 8.90
CA TYR A 115 -1.15 -5.90 7.98
C TYR A 115 -2.66 -5.81 7.78
N TYR A 116 -3.12 -5.87 6.54
CA TYR A 116 -4.55 -5.74 6.19
C TYR A 116 -5.09 -7.09 5.72
N GLU A 117 -6.00 -7.67 6.48
CA GLU A 117 -6.65 -8.94 6.14
C GLU A 117 -7.94 -8.67 5.35
N GLU A 118 -8.27 -9.60 4.44
CA GLU A 118 -9.47 -9.45 3.60
C GLU A 118 -10.77 -9.44 4.39
N ASP A 119 -10.82 -10.16 5.50
CA ASP A 119 -11.98 -10.20 6.37
C ASP A 119 -12.29 -8.84 7.03
N LEU A 120 -11.32 -7.93 7.11
CA LEU A 120 -11.57 -6.56 7.56
C LEU A 120 -12.59 -5.86 6.67
N LEU A 121 -12.58 -6.15 5.37
CA LEU A 121 -13.54 -5.58 4.43
C LEU A 121 -14.94 -6.12 4.67
N GLU A 122 -15.07 -7.42 4.93
CA GLU A 122 -16.35 -8.06 5.26
C GLU A 122 -16.90 -7.51 6.58
N ASN A 123 -16.05 -7.38 7.60
CA ASN A 123 -16.44 -6.80 8.88
C ASN A 123 -16.93 -5.36 8.75
N LEU A 124 -16.27 -4.56 7.93
CA LEU A 124 -16.67 -3.19 7.67
C LEU A 124 -18.05 -3.13 6.98
N GLU A 125 -18.31 -4.01 6.04
CA GLU A 125 -19.60 -4.13 5.38
C GLU A 125 -20.70 -4.56 6.32
N LEU A 126 -20.41 -5.52 7.21
CA LEU A 126 -21.35 -5.97 8.26
C LEU A 126 -21.69 -4.85 9.24
N GLU A 127 -20.70 -4.08 9.69
CA GLU A 127 -20.92 -2.93 10.57
C GLU A 127 -21.85 -1.91 9.92
N LYS A 128 -21.62 -1.58 8.65
CA LYS A 128 -22.48 -0.67 7.90
C LYS A 128 -23.89 -1.19 7.76
N LEU A 129 -24.06 -2.49 7.55
CA LEU A 129 -25.36 -3.13 7.49
C LEU A 129 -26.09 -3.01 8.82
N TYR A 130 -25.41 -3.26 9.94
CA TYR A 130 -26.00 -3.09 11.28
C TYR A 130 -26.42 -1.66 11.55
N GLU A 131 -25.59 -0.69 11.22
CA GLU A 131 -25.92 0.73 11.36
C GLU A 131 -27.13 1.12 10.53
N SER A 132 -27.33 0.53 9.35
CA SER A 132 -28.48 0.83 8.50
C SER A 132 -29.79 0.20 9.02
N ILE A 133 -29.71 -0.86 9.80
CA ILE A 133 -30.87 -1.57 10.36
C ILE A 133 -31.29 -0.99 11.73
N TYR A 134 -30.33 -0.60 12.52
CA TYR A 134 -30.53 -0.10 13.88
C TYR A 134 -30.09 1.35 14.03
#